data_006c1b7ab8a99b64842b382672950c7b
#
_entry.id   006c1b7ab8a99b64842b382672950c7b
#
_cell.length_a   1.000
_cell.length_b   1.000
_cell.length_c   1.000
_cell.angle_alpha   90.00
_cell.angle_beta   90.00
_cell.angle_gamma   90.00
#
_symmetry.space_group_name_H-M   'P 1'
#
loop_
_entity.id
_entity.type
_entity.pdbx_description
1 polymer ?
#
loop_
_entity_poly.entity_id
_entity_poly.type
_entity_poly.pdbx_seq_one_letter_code
_entity_poly.pdbx_strand_id
1 'polypeptide(L)'
;ANEAARLSQMLERAHGNARDLAKDFYPVELKQHGLLVALAGVASRSQSRTGVHCSVRANRHATATLSEATAVQLYRIAQEAVRNAIKHAHAKQIFIRLGKRKDAWYLTVRDDGIGLAKSSSKTSSKSSSKSGGMGLRIMQYRAQIIHGTLRVSDDERGGTLVSCTVPSGHPGE
;
A
#
# COMPACT_ATOMS: atom_id res chain seq x y z
N ALA A 1 31.36 20.26 -17.85
CA ALA A 1 30.03 20.71 -17.38
C ALA A 1 28.99 19.59 -17.28
N ASN A 2 29.06 18.55 -18.10
CA ASN A 2 28.02 17.49 -18.16
C ASN A 2 28.14 16.44 -17.02
N GLU A 3 29.36 16.17 -16.55
CA GLU A 3 29.61 15.16 -15.52
C GLU A 3 29.20 15.61 -14.12
N ALA A 4 29.46 16.86 -13.77
CA ALA A 4 29.06 17.45 -12.50
C ALA A 4 27.51 17.50 -12.36
N ALA A 5 26.80 17.86 -13.44
CA ALA A 5 25.34 17.85 -13.45
C ALA A 5 24.78 16.43 -13.29
N ARG A 6 25.44 15.44 -13.90
CA ARG A 6 25.06 14.01 -13.79
C ARG A 6 25.28 13.47 -12.37
N LEU A 7 26.40 13.82 -11.75
CA LEU A 7 26.69 13.46 -10.34
C LEU A 7 25.73 14.15 -9.38
N SER A 8 25.41 15.43 -9.56
CA SER A 8 24.38 16.14 -8.76
C SER A 8 23.04 15.44 -8.86
N GLN A 9 22.62 15.06 -10.05
CA GLN A 9 21.35 14.36 -10.26
C GLN A 9 21.33 12.97 -9.64
N MET A 10 22.48 12.25 -9.67
CA MET A 10 22.61 10.95 -8.99
C MET A 10 22.58 11.09 -7.46
N LEU A 11 23.22 12.13 -6.91
CA LEU A 11 23.20 12.46 -5.48
C LEU A 11 21.79 12.84 -5.01
N GLU A 12 21.08 13.66 -5.76
CA GLU A 12 19.69 14.02 -5.45
C GLU A 12 18.77 12.80 -5.46
N ARG A 13 18.93 11.90 -6.44
CA ARG A 13 18.20 10.62 -6.48
C ARG A 13 18.55 9.71 -5.31
N ALA A 14 19.84 9.58 -4.97
CA ALA A 14 20.28 8.78 -3.83
C ALA A 14 19.79 9.35 -2.50
N HIS A 15 19.82 10.68 -2.35
CA HIS A 15 19.28 11.37 -1.18
C HIS A 15 17.76 11.24 -1.07
N GLY A 16 17.05 11.36 -2.19
CA GLY A 16 15.60 11.07 -2.26
C GLY A 16 15.27 9.65 -1.86
N ASN A 17 16.00 8.67 -2.39
CA ASN A 17 15.82 7.25 -2.04
C ASN A 17 16.13 6.97 -0.57
N ALA A 18 17.20 7.53 -0.02
CA ALA A 18 17.56 7.39 1.39
C ALA A 18 16.51 8.02 2.31
N ARG A 19 15.96 9.18 1.94
CA ARG A 19 14.89 9.85 2.68
C ARG A 19 13.57 9.08 2.61
N ASP A 20 13.26 8.50 1.45
CA ASP A 20 12.08 7.64 1.28
C ASP A 20 12.25 6.34 2.10
N LEU A 21 13.45 5.73 2.11
CA LEU A 21 13.77 4.60 2.99
C LEU A 21 13.64 4.97 4.47
N ALA A 22 14.16 6.12 4.90
CA ALA A 22 14.06 6.57 6.29
C ALA A 22 12.60 6.83 6.72
N LYS A 23 11.77 7.40 5.84
CA LYS A 23 10.31 7.54 6.04
C LYS A 23 9.60 6.17 6.03
N ASP A 24 10.19 5.20 5.33
CA ASP A 24 9.70 3.84 5.32
C ASP A 24 9.97 3.10 6.65
N PHE A 25 10.95 3.51 7.47
CA PHE A 25 11.19 2.85 8.75
C PHE A 25 10.17 3.23 9.83
N TYR A 26 9.68 4.45 9.87
CA TYR A 26 8.61 4.87 10.79
C TYR A 26 7.87 6.11 10.25
N PRO A 27 6.62 5.99 9.80
CA PRO A 27 5.90 7.13 9.28
C PRO A 27 5.55 8.10 10.41
N VAL A 28 6.31 9.18 10.53
CA VAL A 28 6.12 10.23 11.53
C VAL A 28 4.69 10.78 11.47
N GLU A 29 4.13 10.91 10.27
CA GLU A 29 2.75 11.33 10.05
C GLU A 29 1.73 10.38 10.69
N LEU A 30 2.03 9.08 10.76
CA LEU A 30 1.17 8.09 11.38
C LEU A 30 1.08 8.30 12.89
N LYS A 31 2.22 8.56 13.54
CA LYS A 31 2.28 8.80 14.98
C LYS A 31 1.60 10.10 15.38
N GLN A 32 1.81 11.16 14.60
CA GLN A 32 1.33 12.50 14.94
C GLN A 32 -0.13 12.74 14.55
N HIS A 33 -0.59 12.15 13.44
CA HIS A 33 -1.86 12.51 12.82
C HIS A 33 -2.75 11.31 12.52
N GLY A 34 -2.31 10.10 12.84
CA GLY A 34 -3.07 8.87 12.67
C GLY A 34 -3.07 8.30 11.24
N LEU A 35 -3.64 7.10 11.11
CA LEU A 35 -3.57 6.30 9.88
C LEU A 35 -4.22 6.99 8.67
N LEU A 36 -5.33 7.69 8.86
CA LEU A 36 -6.04 8.33 7.74
C LEU A 36 -5.18 9.42 7.07
N VAL A 37 -4.53 10.26 7.87
CA VAL A 37 -3.64 11.32 7.37
C VAL A 37 -2.41 10.73 6.71
N ALA A 38 -1.83 9.69 7.29
CA ALA A 38 -0.70 8.96 6.70
C ALA A 38 -1.06 8.33 5.33
N LEU A 39 -2.26 7.74 5.19
CA LEU A 39 -2.77 7.21 3.92
C LEU A 39 -3.01 8.32 2.89
N ALA A 40 -3.54 9.47 3.30
CA ALA A 40 -3.67 10.64 2.43
C ALA A 40 -2.31 11.12 1.93
N GLY A 41 -1.28 11.08 2.77
CA GLY A 41 0.11 11.33 2.38
C GLY A 41 0.62 10.35 1.32
N VAL A 42 0.33 9.04 1.44
CA VAL A 42 0.65 8.03 0.41
C VAL A 42 -0.02 8.39 -0.91
N ALA A 43 -1.30 8.72 -0.89
CA ALA A 43 -2.06 9.06 -2.08
C ALA A 43 -1.49 10.31 -2.78
N SER A 44 -1.27 11.39 -2.03
CA SER A 44 -0.73 12.65 -2.55
C SER A 44 0.67 12.49 -3.17
N ARG A 45 1.58 11.78 -2.47
CA ARG A 45 2.93 11.52 -3.00
C ARG A 45 2.90 10.65 -4.26
N SER A 46 2.03 9.65 -4.31
CA SER A 46 1.88 8.80 -5.49
C SER A 46 1.38 9.60 -6.69
N GLN A 47 0.36 10.41 -6.50
CA GLN A 47 -0.19 11.28 -7.54
C GLN A 47 0.85 12.28 -8.06
N SER A 48 1.57 12.97 -7.17
CA SER A 48 2.59 13.95 -7.57
C SER A 48 3.77 13.34 -8.33
N ARG A 49 4.14 12.10 -8.02
CA ARG A 49 5.31 11.43 -8.64
C ARG A 49 4.98 10.73 -9.95
N THR A 50 3.76 10.26 -10.13
CA THR A 50 3.40 9.35 -11.23
C THR A 50 2.23 9.85 -12.08
N GLY A 51 1.53 10.88 -11.63
CA GLY A 51 0.30 11.35 -12.28
C GLY A 51 -0.92 10.43 -12.09
N VAL A 52 -0.77 9.30 -11.40
CA VAL A 52 -1.87 8.37 -11.12
C VAL A 52 -2.81 8.99 -10.09
N HIS A 53 -4.10 9.08 -10.41
CA HIS A 53 -5.09 9.62 -9.48
C HIS A 53 -5.28 8.68 -8.30
N CYS A 54 -4.95 9.15 -7.10
CA CYS A 54 -5.07 8.35 -5.89
C CYS A 54 -5.95 9.07 -4.86
N SER A 55 -7.01 8.42 -4.40
CA SER A 55 -7.94 8.98 -3.43
C SER A 55 -8.09 8.10 -2.19
N VAL A 56 -8.35 8.75 -1.05
CA VAL A 56 -8.56 8.09 0.25
C VAL A 56 -9.94 8.42 0.77
N ARG A 57 -10.67 7.41 1.23
CA ARG A 57 -11.93 7.58 1.94
C ARG A 57 -11.94 6.78 3.23
N ALA A 58 -12.49 7.36 4.28
CA ALA A 58 -12.72 6.68 5.54
C ALA A 58 -14.19 6.74 5.93
N ASN A 59 -14.70 5.73 6.63
CA ASN A 59 -16.02 5.83 7.25
C ASN A 59 -15.92 6.53 8.61
N ARG A 60 -17.06 6.97 9.17
CA ARG A 60 -17.11 7.73 10.44
C ARG A 60 -16.50 7.00 11.64
N HIS A 61 -16.41 5.67 11.57
CA HIS A 61 -15.86 4.84 12.64
C HIS A 61 -14.38 4.52 12.46
N ALA A 62 -13.76 5.00 11.39
CA ALA A 62 -12.35 4.75 11.08
C ALA A 62 -11.36 5.53 11.98
N THR A 63 -11.86 6.43 12.82
CA THR A 63 -11.03 7.22 13.75
C THR A 63 -11.06 6.68 15.18
N ALA A 64 -11.87 5.64 15.45
CA ALA A 64 -11.90 5.02 16.78
C ALA A 64 -10.65 4.14 16.96
N THR A 65 -10.14 4.12 18.15
CA THR A 65 -9.03 3.34 18.71
C THR A 65 -8.49 2.17 17.86
N LEU A 66 -7.62 2.47 16.92
CA LEU A 66 -6.78 1.48 16.27
C LEU A 66 -5.41 1.49 16.96
N SER A 67 -4.93 0.33 17.40
CA SER A 67 -3.61 0.28 18.04
C SER A 67 -2.52 0.76 17.07
N GLU A 68 -1.47 1.39 17.60
CA GLU A 68 -0.36 1.90 16.80
C GLU A 68 0.29 0.77 15.96
N ALA A 69 0.45 -0.41 16.55
CA ALA A 69 0.99 -1.58 15.85
C ALA A 69 0.13 -1.96 14.65
N THR A 70 -1.18 -2.01 14.81
CA THR A 70 -2.13 -2.31 13.73
C THR A 70 -2.10 -1.23 12.65
N ALA A 71 -2.10 0.04 13.05
CA ALA A 71 -2.03 1.17 12.13
C ALA A 71 -0.77 1.14 11.26
N VAL A 72 0.39 0.83 11.85
CA VAL A 72 1.67 0.67 11.11
C VAL A 72 1.57 -0.43 10.07
N GLN A 73 1.04 -1.60 10.41
CA GLN A 73 0.95 -2.70 9.45
C GLN A 73 -0.05 -2.41 8.32
N LEU A 74 -1.21 -1.82 8.63
CA LEU A 74 -2.18 -1.40 7.61
C LEU A 74 -1.59 -0.34 6.68
N TYR A 75 -0.86 0.63 7.21
CA TYR A 75 -0.16 1.63 6.41
C TYR A 75 0.83 0.97 5.43
N ARG A 76 1.64 0.01 5.90
CA ARG A 76 2.60 -0.72 5.07
C ARG A 76 1.94 -1.57 3.99
N ILE A 77 0.82 -2.20 4.31
CA ILE A 77 0.02 -2.94 3.33
C ILE A 77 -0.49 -1.98 2.24
N ALA A 78 -1.03 -0.81 2.63
CA ALA A 78 -1.50 0.19 1.67
C ALA A 78 -0.37 0.71 0.77
N GLN A 79 0.80 1.04 1.33
CA GLN A 79 1.97 1.47 0.55
C GLN A 79 2.35 0.44 -0.51
N GLU A 80 2.45 -0.83 -0.12
CA GLU A 80 2.83 -1.91 -1.02
C GLU A 80 1.77 -2.14 -2.11
N ALA A 81 0.48 -2.11 -1.74
CA ALA A 81 -0.61 -2.25 -2.70
C ALA A 81 -0.63 -1.10 -3.72
N VAL A 82 -0.46 0.15 -3.27
CA VAL A 82 -0.35 1.32 -4.16
C VAL A 82 0.86 1.21 -5.08
N ARG A 83 2.02 0.80 -4.53
CA ARG A 83 3.24 0.57 -5.33
C ARG A 83 3.01 -0.48 -6.42
N ASN A 84 2.33 -1.58 -6.08
CA ASN A 84 2.04 -2.65 -7.03
C ASN A 84 1.07 -2.19 -8.12
N ALA A 85 0.04 -1.42 -7.78
CA ALA A 85 -0.89 -0.83 -8.73
C ALA A 85 -0.17 0.06 -9.76
N ILE A 86 0.73 0.93 -9.30
CA ILE A 86 1.51 1.83 -10.16
C ILE A 86 2.50 1.04 -11.02
N LYS A 87 3.28 0.14 -10.40
CA LYS A 87 4.42 -0.50 -11.07
C LYS A 87 4.02 -1.65 -11.97
N HIS A 88 3.00 -2.41 -11.58
CA HIS A 88 2.66 -3.69 -12.21
C HIS A 88 1.31 -3.69 -12.92
N ALA A 89 0.33 -2.95 -12.40
CA ALA A 89 -1.00 -2.92 -12.97
C ALA A 89 -1.22 -1.81 -14.00
N HIS A 90 -0.29 -0.86 -14.15
CA HIS A 90 -0.45 0.30 -15.02
C HIS A 90 -1.75 1.08 -14.74
N ALA A 91 -2.13 1.15 -13.47
CA ALA A 91 -3.33 1.82 -13.02
C ALA A 91 -3.31 3.32 -13.32
N LYS A 92 -4.48 3.87 -13.64
CA LYS A 92 -4.72 5.31 -13.76
C LYS A 92 -5.39 5.87 -12.52
N GLN A 93 -6.16 5.04 -11.83
CA GLN A 93 -6.90 5.40 -10.63
C GLN A 93 -6.69 4.36 -9.52
N ILE A 94 -6.47 4.86 -8.31
CA ILE A 94 -6.31 4.04 -7.10
C ILE A 94 -7.24 4.59 -6.02
N PHE A 95 -8.01 3.71 -5.39
CA PHE A 95 -8.95 4.03 -4.34
C PHE A 95 -8.55 3.30 -3.06
N ILE A 96 -8.20 4.06 -2.02
CA ILE A 96 -7.90 3.55 -0.69
C ILE A 96 -9.13 3.78 0.19
N ARG A 97 -9.61 2.75 0.88
CA ARG A 97 -10.68 2.87 1.87
C ARG A 97 -10.25 2.27 3.19
N LEU A 98 -10.47 3.03 4.25
CA LEU A 98 -10.28 2.60 5.63
C LEU A 98 -11.61 2.68 6.36
N GLY A 99 -11.91 1.70 7.18
CA GLY A 99 -13.13 1.77 7.98
C GLY A 99 -13.22 0.67 9.03
N LYS A 100 -14.26 0.80 9.88
CA LYS A 100 -14.67 -0.21 10.85
C LYS A 100 -16.09 -0.65 10.52
N ARG A 101 -16.33 -1.95 10.52
CA ARG A 101 -17.67 -2.54 10.31
C ARG A 101 -17.85 -3.65 11.33
N LYS A 102 -18.89 -3.50 12.20
CA LYS A 102 -19.09 -4.38 13.36
C LYS A 102 -17.78 -4.46 14.16
N ASP A 103 -17.28 -5.65 14.40
CA ASP A 103 -16.11 -5.95 15.23
C ASP A 103 -14.84 -6.16 14.40
N ALA A 104 -14.71 -5.49 13.26
CA ALA A 104 -13.54 -5.59 12.40
C ALA A 104 -13.18 -4.27 11.71
N TRP A 105 -11.90 -4.00 11.65
CA TRP A 105 -11.32 -2.99 10.79
C TRP A 105 -11.12 -3.53 9.38
N TYR A 106 -11.27 -2.68 8.39
CA TYR A 106 -10.93 -3.05 7.03
C TYR A 106 -10.14 -1.95 6.34
N LEU A 107 -9.14 -2.36 5.58
CA LEU A 107 -8.41 -1.55 4.61
C LEU A 107 -8.64 -2.17 3.24
N THR A 108 -9.02 -1.37 2.25
CA THR A 108 -9.05 -1.81 0.87
C THR A 108 -8.26 -0.87 -0.01
N VAL A 109 -7.49 -1.42 -0.94
CA VAL A 109 -6.82 -0.69 -2.01
C VAL A 109 -7.25 -1.33 -3.32
N ARG A 110 -7.95 -0.54 -4.13
CA ARG A 110 -8.46 -0.95 -5.43
C ARG A 110 -7.80 -0.11 -6.50
N ASP A 111 -7.38 -0.75 -7.57
CA ASP A 111 -6.92 -0.08 -8.79
C ASP A 111 -7.81 -0.42 -9.99
N ASP A 112 -7.65 0.34 -11.08
CA ASP A 112 -8.31 0.13 -12.37
C ASP A 112 -7.35 -0.44 -13.42
N GLY A 113 -6.30 -1.12 -13.00
CA GLY A 113 -5.25 -1.61 -13.88
C GLY A 113 -5.59 -2.91 -14.59
N ILE A 114 -4.57 -3.62 -15.06
CA ILE A 114 -4.72 -4.83 -15.88
C ILE A 114 -5.17 -6.08 -15.11
N GLY A 115 -5.23 -6.03 -13.77
CA GLY A 115 -5.56 -7.16 -12.91
C GLY A 115 -4.42 -8.17 -12.73
N LEU A 116 -4.69 -9.21 -11.92
CA LEU A 116 -3.71 -10.23 -11.54
C LEU A 116 -3.39 -11.20 -12.69
N ALA A 117 -4.40 -11.65 -13.41
CA ALA A 117 -4.26 -12.67 -14.46
C ALA A 117 -3.37 -12.20 -15.61
N LYS A 118 -3.51 -10.93 -16.02
CA LYS A 118 -2.70 -10.35 -17.11
C LYS A 118 -1.29 -9.94 -16.65
N SER A 119 -1.10 -9.65 -15.37
CA SER A 119 0.21 -9.35 -14.79
C SER A 119 1.12 -10.58 -14.78
N SER A 120 0.57 -11.78 -14.60
CA SER A 120 1.31 -13.04 -14.53
C SER A 120 1.83 -13.51 -15.90
N SER A 121 1.24 -13.08 -16.99
CA SER A 121 1.59 -13.55 -18.35
C SER A 121 2.83 -12.88 -18.94
N LYS A 122 3.36 -11.81 -18.34
CA LYS A 122 4.54 -11.09 -18.86
C LYS A 122 5.89 -11.60 -18.35
N THR A 123 5.91 -12.54 -17.41
CA THR A 123 7.12 -13.18 -16.91
C THR A 123 7.11 -14.66 -17.25
N SER A 124 7.31 -14.97 -18.54
CA SER A 124 7.59 -16.32 -18.99
C SER A 124 9.04 -16.70 -18.68
N SER A 125 9.26 -17.22 -17.50
CA SER A 125 10.39 -18.13 -17.23
C SER A 125 9.96 -19.14 -16.17
N LYS A 126 10.07 -20.41 -16.60
CA LYS A 126 9.72 -21.63 -15.88
C LYS A 126 10.17 -21.63 -14.43
N SER A 127 9.26 -21.49 -13.49
CA SER A 127 9.29 -22.22 -12.23
C SER A 127 7.88 -22.24 -11.63
N SER A 128 7.36 -23.45 -11.55
CA SER A 128 6.09 -23.81 -10.92
C SER A 128 6.14 -23.50 -9.43
N SER A 129 5.76 -22.33 -9.01
CA SER A 129 5.31 -22.10 -7.64
C SER A 129 4.18 -21.07 -7.67
N LYS A 130 3.00 -21.49 -7.18
CA LYS A 130 1.80 -20.70 -6.90
C LYS A 130 2.07 -19.67 -5.78
N SER A 131 3.09 -18.83 -5.91
CA SER A 131 3.39 -17.82 -4.90
C SER A 131 3.51 -16.47 -5.60
N GLY A 132 2.55 -15.60 -5.32
CA GLY A 132 2.60 -14.19 -5.69
C GLY A 132 3.96 -13.59 -5.33
N GLY A 133 4.38 -12.54 -6.05
CA GLY A 133 5.67 -11.91 -5.89
C GLY A 133 5.99 -11.53 -4.43
N MET A 134 7.24 -11.20 -4.15
CA MET A 134 7.73 -10.86 -2.80
C MET A 134 6.81 -9.87 -2.07
N GLY A 135 6.28 -8.87 -2.77
CA GLY A 135 5.39 -7.86 -2.19
C GLY A 135 4.10 -8.45 -1.60
N LEU A 136 3.49 -9.43 -2.30
CA LEU A 136 2.28 -10.09 -1.78
C LEU A 136 2.58 -10.91 -0.52
N ARG A 137 3.69 -11.63 -0.50
CA ARG A 137 4.11 -12.40 0.70
C ARG A 137 4.37 -11.48 1.89
N ILE A 138 5.01 -10.33 1.66
CA ILE A 138 5.24 -9.32 2.70
C ILE A 138 3.91 -8.77 3.23
N MET A 139 2.96 -8.45 2.35
CA MET A 139 1.63 -7.97 2.77
C MET A 139 0.88 -9.04 3.58
N GLN A 140 0.95 -10.32 3.17
CA GLN A 140 0.36 -11.43 3.92
C GLN A 140 0.96 -11.57 5.31
N TYR A 141 2.29 -11.54 5.42
CA TYR A 141 3.00 -11.59 6.69
C TYR A 141 2.61 -10.42 7.61
N ARG A 142 2.52 -9.20 7.06
CA ARG A 142 2.08 -8.02 7.81
C ARG A 142 0.65 -8.14 8.34
N ALA A 143 -0.25 -8.70 7.55
CA ALA A 143 -1.62 -8.95 7.98
C ALA A 143 -1.65 -9.98 9.12
N GLN A 144 -0.83 -11.05 9.04
CA GLN A 144 -0.73 -12.07 10.10
C GLN A 144 -0.23 -11.50 11.43
N ILE A 145 0.75 -10.57 11.42
CA ILE A 145 1.26 -9.92 12.66
C ILE A 145 0.14 -9.25 13.44
N ILE A 146 -0.88 -8.72 12.77
CA ILE A 146 -2.02 -8.04 13.39
C ILE A 146 -3.27 -8.94 13.41
N HIS A 147 -3.09 -10.25 13.35
CA HIS A 147 -4.17 -11.24 13.30
C HIS A 147 -5.24 -10.96 12.24
N GLY A 148 -4.87 -10.24 11.20
CA GLY A 148 -5.72 -9.88 10.08
C GLY A 148 -5.68 -10.92 8.96
N THR A 149 -6.67 -10.84 8.09
CA THR A 149 -6.76 -11.63 6.86
C THR A 149 -6.54 -10.72 5.66
N LEU A 150 -5.56 -11.04 4.82
CA LEU A 150 -5.33 -10.38 3.53
C LEU A 150 -5.92 -11.21 2.40
N ARG A 151 -6.67 -10.55 1.51
CA ARG A 151 -7.15 -11.12 0.25
C ARG A 151 -6.75 -10.22 -0.91
N VAL A 152 -6.33 -10.83 -2.00
CA VAL A 152 -6.03 -10.12 -3.25
C VAL A 152 -6.79 -10.84 -4.36
N SER A 153 -7.59 -10.11 -5.10
CA SER A 153 -8.44 -10.63 -6.18
C SER A 153 -8.50 -9.65 -7.35
N ASP A 154 -8.91 -10.12 -8.50
CA ASP A 154 -9.36 -9.22 -9.54
C ASP A 154 -10.64 -8.51 -9.09
N ASP A 155 -10.77 -7.23 -9.45
CA ASP A 155 -11.98 -6.44 -9.20
C ASP A 155 -12.96 -6.62 -10.38
N GLU A 156 -14.27 -6.75 -10.07
CA GLU A 156 -15.33 -6.94 -11.10
C GLU A 156 -15.39 -5.82 -12.15
N ARG A 157 -14.91 -4.63 -11.78
CA ARG A 157 -14.85 -3.44 -12.65
C ARG A 157 -13.52 -3.33 -13.42
N GLY A 158 -12.68 -4.36 -13.31
CA GLY A 158 -11.31 -4.38 -13.82
C GLY A 158 -10.29 -3.86 -12.80
N GLY A 159 -9.05 -4.37 -12.91
CA GLY A 159 -7.96 -4.08 -12.00
C GLY A 159 -7.87 -5.06 -10.84
N THR A 160 -7.22 -4.64 -9.75
CA THR A 160 -6.97 -5.48 -8.59
C THR A 160 -7.60 -4.88 -7.33
N LEU A 161 -8.14 -5.75 -6.49
CA LEU A 161 -8.61 -5.42 -5.15
C LEU A 161 -7.72 -6.11 -4.11
N VAL A 162 -7.01 -5.33 -3.31
CA VAL A 162 -6.34 -5.77 -2.09
C VAL A 162 -7.23 -5.42 -0.92
N SER A 163 -7.60 -6.38 -0.08
CA SER A 163 -8.38 -6.16 1.14
C SER A 163 -7.72 -6.80 2.34
N CYS A 164 -7.60 -6.05 3.42
CA CYS A 164 -7.12 -6.52 4.72
C CYS A 164 -8.20 -6.27 5.77
N THR A 165 -8.58 -7.32 6.49
CA THR A 165 -9.57 -7.24 7.57
C THR A 165 -8.91 -7.65 8.88
N VAL A 166 -9.07 -6.85 9.93
CA VAL A 166 -8.47 -7.05 11.26
C VAL A 166 -9.59 -7.04 12.30
N PRO A 167 -9.73 -8.09 13.13
CA PRO A 167 -10.70 -8.08 14.23
C PRO A 167 -10.46 -6.92 15.20
N SER A 168 -11.54 -6.24 15.66
CA SER A 168 -11.46 -5.21 16.68
C SER A 168 -11.78 -5.84 18.04
N GLY A 169 -10.87 -6.39 18.72
CA GLY A 169 -11.13 -7.08 19.99
C GLY A 169 -10.01 -8.06 20.33
N HIS A 170 -8.82 -7.74 19.90
CA HIS A 170 -7.66 -8.55 20.28
C HIS A 170 -7.15 -8.10 21.65
N PRO A 171 -6.81 -9.06 22.57
CA PRO A 171 -6.25 -8.72 23.87
C PRO A 171 -4.89 -8.03 23.68
N GLY A 172 -4.87 -6.69 23.77
CA GLY A 172 -3.72 -5.82 23.55
C GLY A 172 -4.12 -4.38 23.27
N GLU A 173 -5.43 -4.08 23.22
CA GLU A 173 -6.00 -2.73 23.24
C GLU A 173 -6.38 -2.30 24.64
#